data_d5da6b04b4a5335e7142dc6afbc3137f
#
_entry.id   d5da6b04b4a5335e7142dc6afbc3137f
#
_cell.length_a   1.000
_cell.length_b   1.000
_cell.length_c   1.000
_cell.angle_alpha   90.00
_cell.angle_beta   90.00
_cell.angle_gamma   90.00
#
_symmetry.space_group_name_H-M   'P 1'
#
loop_
_entity.id
_entity.type
_entity.pdbx_description
1 polymer ?
#
loop_
_entity_poly.entity_id
_entity_poly.type
_entity_poly.pdbx_seq_one_letter_code
_entity_poly.pdbx_strand_id
1 'polypeptide(L)'
;NLHNLYWRWRDFLPNGRISRVLGLFVLGFYLARSGFFISRIYERKLLLAFLLLGLAATGAAQHTGTNITKWAVSPGDVLMKMVLVAGQVLLALGYMSILAQVFSLKFGQTLLFPLTLIGRMAFTSYLMQSVIGITVFYGIGLGYWGTMGLAQLWLLAVVIYSAQVFFAAGWLHFFKQGPVEWLWACLTEGRLKSNRRVAAATTAD
;
A
#
# COMPACT_ATOMS: atom_id res chain seq x y z
N ASN A 1 -5.62 -28.64 5.97
CA ASN A 1 -5.40 -27.20 6.18
C ASN A 1 -4.12 -26.89 7.01
N LEU A 2 -3.78 -27.70 8.05
CA LEU A 2 -2.52 -27.51 8.83
C LEU A 2 -1.28 -27.78 7.98
N HIS A 3 -1.32 -28.71 7.04
CA HIS A 3 -0.25 -29.01 6.09
C HIS A 3 0.09 -27.78 5.21
N ASN A 4 -0.92 -27.10 4.67
CA ASN A 4 -0.74 -25.89 3.89
C ASN A 4 -0.20 -24.72 4.73
N LEU A 5 -0.56 -24.67 6.01
CA LEU A 5 -0.04 -23.65 6.94
C LEU A 5 1.45 -23.89 7.20
N TYR A 6 1.86 -25.13 7.44
CA TYR A 6 3.28 -25.51 7.63
C TYR A 6 4.13 -25.14 6.41
N TRP A 7 3.68 -25.48 5.18
CA TRP A 7 4.41 -25.12 3.96
C TRP A 7 4.50 -23.61 3.75
N ARG A 8 3.44 -22.87 4.05
CA ARG A 8 3.48 -21.39 4.00
C ARG A 8 4.50 -20.80 4.97
N TRP A 9 4.57 -21.28 6.21
CA TRP A 9 5.55 -20.81 7.18
C TRP A 9 6.98 -21.20 6.81
N ARG A 10 7.16 -22.40 6.30
CA ARG A 10 8.45 -22.89 5.81
C ARG A 10 9.00 -22.04 4.66
N ASP A 11 8.14 -21.55 3.76
CA ASP A 11 8.55 -20.67 2.65
C ASP A 11 8.62 -19.20 3.06
N PHE A 12 7.85 -18.80 4.06
CA PHE A 12 7.75 -17.40 4.49
C PHE A 12 8.99 -16.92 5.25
N LEU A 13 9.50 -17.73 6.18
CA LEU A 13 10.64 -17.36 7.03
C LEU A 13 11.97 -17.26 6.27
N PRO A 14 12.34 -18.25 5.42
CA PRO A 14 13.64 -18.23 4.76
C PRO A 14 13.73 -17.20 3.63
N ASN A 15 12.62 -16.77 3.03
CA ASN A 15 12.61 -15.80 1.95
C ASN A 15 12.95 -14.36 2.37
N GLY A 16 13.36 -14.15 3.63
CA GLY A 16 13.76 -12.85 4.16
C GLY A 16 12.64 -11.79 4.12
N ARG A 17 11.37 -12.22 4.07
CA ARG A 17 10.23 -11.28 4.01
C ARG A 17 10.16 -10.39 5.24
N ILE A 18 10.41 -10.95 6.43
CA ILE A 18 10.39 -10.21 7.69
C ILE A 18 11.47 -9.12 7.68
N SER A 19 12.71 -9.49 7.34
CA SER A 19 13.84 -8.55 7.28
C SER A 19 13.59 -7.44 6.26
N ARG A 20 12.99 -7.79 5.10
CA ARG A 20 12.64 -6.81 4.06
C ARG A 20 11.58 -5.84 4.54
N VAL A 21 10.52 -6.34 5.18
CA VAL A 21 9.46 -5.49 5.72
C VAL A 21 10.02 -4.56 6.80
N LEU A 22 10.80 -5.08 7.75
CA LEU A 22 11.46 -4.27 8.77
C LEU A 22 12.39 -3.21 8.16
N GLY A 23 13.20 -3.59 7.17
CA GLY A 23 14.07 -2.66 6.45
C GLY A 23 13.30 -1.53 5.77
N LEU A 24 12.16 -1.84 5.12
CA LEU A 24 11.29 -0.84 4.51
C LEU A 24 10.62 0.07 5.55
N PHE A 25 10.24 -0.47 6.71
CA PHE A 25 9.72 0.34 7.83
C PHE A 25 10.77 1.33 8.35
N VAL A 26 11.99 0.85 8.60
CA VAL A 26 13.10 1.71 9.06
C VAL A 26 13.43 2.78 8.02
N LEU A 27 13.49 2.40 6.74
CA LEU A 27 13.70 3.35 5.64
C LEU A 27 12.60 4.39 5.58
N GLY A 28 11.33 3.96 5.63
CA GLY A 28 10.18 4.86 5.62
C GLY A 28 10.18 5.83 6.81
N PHE A 29 10.49 5.33 8.01
CA PHE A 29 10.64 6.14 9.20
C PHE A 29 11.77 7.20 9.06
N TYR A 30 12.92 6.78 8.55
CA TYR A 30 14.04 7.68 8.30
C TYR A 30 13.69 8.77 7.29
N LEU A 31 13.09 8.40 6.15
CA LEU A 31 12.65 9.34 5.11
C LEU A 31 11.58 10.32 5.64
N ALA A 32 10.64 9.84 6.45
CA ALA A 32 9.66 10.71 7.08
C ALA A 32 10.31 11.72 8.04
N ARG A 33 11.24 11.26 8.87
CA ARG A 33 11.92 12.10 9.86
C ARG A 33 12.90 13.10 9.21
N SER A 34 13.51 12.74 8.09
CA SER A 34 14.41 13.63 7.33
C SER A 34 13.72 14.76 6.58
N GLY A 35 12.40 14.83 6.59
CA GLY A 35 11.62 15.80 5.83
C GLY A 35 11.61 15.56 4.32
N PHE A 36 12.07 14.39 3.87
CA PHE A 36 12.12 14.02 2.46
C PHE A 36 10.77 14.20 1.74
N PHE A 37 9.69 13.75 2.37
CA PHE A 37 8.34 13.86 1.81
C PHE A 37 7.79 15.29 1.77
N ILE A 38 8.40 16.24 2.48
CA ILE A 38 7.95 17.62 2.52
C ILE A 38 8.65 18.47 1.44
N SER A 39 9.94 18.22 1.22
CA SER A 39 10.76 19.08 0.35
C SER A 39 11.28 18.37 -0.89
N ARG A 40 12.00 17.26 -0.70
CA ARG A 40 12.78 16.64 -1.78
C ARG A 40 11.99 15.78 -2.74
N ILE A 41 10.84 15.26 -2.33
CA ILE A 41 10.01 14.39 -3.17
C ILE A 41 9.49 15.09 -4.44
N TYR A 42 9.46 16.42 -4.43
CA TYR A 42 9.02 17.26 -5.57
C TYR A 42 10.15 17.58 -6.55
N GLU A 43 11.39 17.22 -6.25
CA GLU A 43 12.52 17.50 -7.13
C GLU A 43 12.49 16.62 -8.38
N ARG A 44 12.34 17.22 -9.57
CA ARG A 44 12.31 16.48 -10.85
C ARG A 44 13.58 15.67 -11.10
N LYS A 45 14.74 16.16 -10.65
CA LYS A 45 16.02 15.44 -10.79
C LYS A 45 16.01 14.14 -10.00
N LEU A 46 15.49 14.15 -8.76
CA LEU A 46 15.35 12.94 -7.94
C LEU A 46 14.33 11.98 -8.53
N LEU A 47 13.20 12.48 -9.04
CA LEU A 47 12.23 11.67 -9.75
C LEU A 47 12.87 10.89 -10.89
N LEU A 48 13.58 11.59 -11.79
CA LEU A 48 14.23 10.95 -12.93
C LEU A 48 15.30 9.96 -12.48
N ALA A 49 16.12 10.32 -11.47
CA ALA A 49 17.12 9.41 -10.92
C ALA A 49 16.48 8.15 -10.35
N PHE A 50 15.42 8.25 -9.56
CA PHE A 50 14.71 7.10 -9.00
C PHE A 50 14.11 6.20 -10.08
N LEU A 51 13.49 6.77 -11.11
CA LEU A 51 12.91 5.99 -12.21
C LEU A 51 13.99 5.31 -13.04
N LEU A 52 15.00 6.04 -13.47
CA LEU A 52 16.06 5.49 -14.34
C LEU A 52 16.89 4.44 -13.61
N LEU A 53 17.35 4.72 -12.39
CA LEU A 53 18.12 3.75 -11.59
C LEU A 53 17.27 2.56 -11.19
N GLY A 54 16.01 2.78 -10.84
CA GLY A 54 15.07 1.72 -10.49
C GLY A 54 14.77 0.80 -11.67
N LEU A 55 14.53 1.35 -12.86
CA LEU A 55 14.32 0.59 -14.09
C LEU A 55 15.59 -0.18 -14.50
N ALA A 56 16.75 0.47 -14.45
CA ALA A 56 18.03 -0.16 -14.79
C ALA A 56 18.32 -1.34 -13.83
N ALA A 57 18.17 -1.13 -12.53
CA ALA A 57 18.42 -2.18 -11.53
C ALA A 57 17.45 -3.36 -11.65
N THR A 58 16.14 -3.08 -11.82
CA THR A 58 15.14 -4.14 -12.00
C THR A 58 15.30 -4.86 -13.33
N GLY A 59 15.58 -4.14 -14.42
CA GLY A 59 15.84 -4.71 -15.74
C GLY A 59 17.08 -5.61 -15.76
N ALA A 60 18.19 -5.14 -15.17
CA ALA A 60 19.41 -5.94 -15.05
C ALA A 60 19.16 -7.24 -14.27
N ALA A 61 18.48 -7.15 -13.13
CA ALA A 61 18.16 -8.32 -12.31
C ALA A 61 17.22 -9.31 -13.02
N GLN A 62 16.23 -8.82 -13.78
CA GLN A 62 15.34 -9.69 -14.56
C GLN A 62 16.05 -10.34 -15.74
N HIS A 63 16.95 -9.64 -16.42
CA HIS A 63 17.75 -10.19 -17.52
C HIS A 63 18.60 -11.38 -17.07
N THR A 64 19.09 -11.39 -15.83
CA THR A 64 19.82 -12.53 -15.26
C THR A 64 18.92 -13.66 -14.76
N GLY A 65 17.61 -13.56 -14.93
CA GLY A 65 16.64 -14.55 -14.45
C GLY A 65 16.46 -14.55 -12.92
N THR A 66 16.92 -13.50 -12.26
CA THR A 66 16.80 -13.36 -10.80
C THR A 66 15.35 -13.27 -10.38
N ASN A 67 14.94 -14.15 -9.46
CA ASN A 67 13.59 -14.18 -8.91
C ASN A 67 13.66 -14.05 -7.38
N ILE A 68 12.83 -13.17 -6.82
CA ILE A 68 12.78 -12.94 -5.36
C ILE A 68 12.38 -14.20 -4.59
N THR A 69 11.56 -15.06 -5.22
CA THR A 69 11.04 -16.27 -4.56
C THR A 69 11.99 -17.45 -4.57
N LYS A 70 13.00 -17.44 -5.45
CA LYS A 70 14.02 -18.51 -5.49
C LYS A 70 15.07 -18.30 -4.39
N TRP A 71 15.55 -19.39 -3.81
CA TRP A 71 16.68 -19.34 -2.87
C TRP A 71 17.95 -18.84 -3.56
N ALA A 72 18.70 -18.01 -2.86
CA ALA A 72 20.02 -17.60 -3.33
C ALA A 72 21.00 -18.75 -3.04
N VAL A 73 21.58 -19.30 -4.09
CA VAL A 73 22.51 -20.45 -3.99
C VAL A 73 23.96 -19.98 -4.02
N SER A 74 24.21 -18.80 -4.61
CA SER A 74 25.55 -18.24 -4.76
C SER A 74 25.63 -16.80 -4.22
N PRO A 75 26.82 -16.29 -3.88
CA PRO A 75 27.01 -14.87 -3.52
C PRO A 75 26.53 -13.91 -4.60
N GLY A 76 26.67 -14.29 -5.88
CA GLY A 76 26.17 -13.53 -7.02
C GLY A 76 24.64 -13.41 -7.03
N ASP A 77 23.93 -14.49 -6.66
CA ASP A 77 22.47 -14.48 -6.54
C ASP A 77 22.01 -13.55 -5.41
N VAL A 78 22.73 -13.51 -4.30
CA VAL A 78 22.45 -12.59 -3.18
C VAL A 78 22.60 -11.15 -3.62
N LEU A 79 23.72 -10.83 -4.27
CA LEU A 79 23.98 -9.49 -4.78
C LEU A 79 22.88 -9.03 -5.76
N MET A 80 22.54 -9.89 -6.73
CA MET A 80 21.52 -9.58 -7.73
C MET A 80 20.14 -9.42 -7.11
N LYS A 81 19.80 -10.18 -6.06
CA LYS A 81 18.57 -9.98 -5.29
C LYS A 81 18.55 -8.64 -4.54
N MET A 82 19.69 -8.24 -3.99
CA MET A 82 19.81 -6.91 -3.35
C MET A 82 19.61 -5.79 -4.39
N VAL A 83 20.20 -5.91 -5.58
CA VAL A 83 20.00 -4.97 -6.69
C VAL A 83 18.53 -4.91 -7.09
N LEU A 84 17.87 -6.07 -7.22
CA LEU A 84 16.45 -6.13 -7.56
C LEU A 84 15.57 -5.44 -6.50
N VAL A 85 15.81 -5.72 -5.22
CA VAL A 85 15.05 -5.11 -4.13
C VAL A 85 15.30 -3.60 -4.06
N ALA A 86 16.55 -3.16 -4.19
CA ALA A 86 16.89 -1.74 -4.25
C ALA A 86 16.21 -1.05 -5.42
N GLY A 87 16.24 -1.67 -6.62
CA GLY A 87 15.55 -1.17 -7.80
C GLY A 87 14.05 -1.00 -7.60
N GLN A 88 13.40 -1.97 -6.96
CA GLN A 88 11.96 -1.88 -6.63
C GLN A 88 11.65 -0.75 -5.64
N VAL A 89 12.52 -0.53 -4.65
CA VAL A 89 12.37 0.59 -3.70
C VAL A 89 12.53 1.94 -4.42
N LEU A 90 13.53 2.05 -5.29
CA LEU A 90 13.73 3.26 -6.09
C LEU A 90 12.53 3.54 -7.02
N LEU A 91 11.99 2.51 -7.69
CA LEU A 91 10.78 2.66 -8.49
C LEU A 91 9.58 3.12 -7.64
N ALA A 92 9.41 2.55 -6.46
CA ALA A 92 8.34 2.97 -5.54
C ALA A 92 8.46 4.44 -5.15
N LEU A 93 9.69 4.91 -4.82
CA LEU A 93 9.95 6.33 -4.56
C LEU A 93 9.71 7.21 -5.79
N GLY A 94 10.04 6.72 -6.98
CA GLY A 94 9.73 7.38 -8.25
C GLY A 94 8.22 7.57 -8.45
N TYR A 95 7.43 6.51 -8.27
CA TYR A 95 5.97 6.60 -8.35
C TYR A 95 5.37 7.53 -7.29
N MET A 96 5.88 7.49 -6.06
CA MET A 96 5.47 8.42 -5.01
C MET A 96 5.76 9.87 -5.40
N SER A 97 6.92 10.14 -6.00
CA SER A 97 7.28 11.47 -6.50
C SER A 97 6.37 11.93 -7.64
N ILE A 98 5.98 11.05 -8.56
CA ILE A 98 4.99 11.37 -9.61
C ILE A 98 3.66 11.77 -8.97
N LEU A 99 3.15 10.96 -8.05
CA LEU A 99 1.88 11.23 -7.37
C LEU A 99 1.92 12.54 -6.59
N ALA A 100 3.03 12.84 -5.89
CA ALA A 100 3.22 14.08 -5.17
C ALA A 100 3.20 15.29 -6.11
N GLN A 101 3.90 15.22 -7.26
CA GLN A 101 3.90 16.29 -8.26
C GLN A 101 2.51 16.47 -8.91
N VAL A 102 1.81 15.39 -9.23
CA VAL A 102 0.43 15.45 -9.74
C VAL A 102 -0.49 16.09 -8.70
N PHE A 103 -0.35 15.70 -7.43
CA PHE A 103 -1.15 16.25 -6.32
C PHE A 103 -0.88 17.73 -6.07
N SER A 104 0.30 18.27 -6.45
CA SER A 104 0.59 19.70 -6.36
C SER A 104 -0.20 20.56 -7.36
N LEU A 105 -0.75 19.95 -8.41
CA LEU A 105 -1.59 20.60 -9.40
C LEU A 105 -3.06 20.61 -8.94
N LYS A 106 -3.79 21.71 -9.15
CA LYS A 106 -5.22 21.80 -8.79
C LYS A 106 -6.06 20.69 -9.43
N PHE A 107 -5.83 20.40 -10.71
CA PHE A 107 -6.47 19.28 -11.40
C PHE A 107 -6.12 17.93 -10.75
N GLY A 108 -4.85 17.73 -10.39
CA GLY A 108 -4.39 16.52 -9.73
C GLY A 108 -5.04 16.29 -8.37
N GLN A 109 -5.26 17.35 -7.58
CA GLN A 109 -5.98 17.26 -6.31
C GLN A 109 -7.41 16.75 -6.49
N THR A 110 -8.12 17.24 -7.49
CA THR A 110 -9.49 16.78 -7.81
C THR A 110 -9.49 15.33 -8.29
N LEU A 111 -8.57 14.98 -9.19
CA LEU A 111 -8.46 13.62 -9.72
C LEU A 111 -8.08 12.59 -8.65
N LEU A 112 -7.16 12.96 -7.76
CA LEU A 112 -6.66 12.07 -6.70
C LEU A 112 -7.48 12.15 -5.40
N PHE A 113 -8.51 12.99 -5.34
CA PHE A 113 -9.37 13.12 -4.16
C PHE A 113 -9.95 11.79 -3.66
N PRO A 114 -10.47 10.88 -4.50
CA PRO A 114 -10.94 9.58 -4.06
C PRO A 114 -9.85 8.74 -3.36
N LEU A 115 -8.61 8.82 -3.85
CA LEU A 115 -7.46 8.14 -3.23
C LEU A 115 -7.15 8.69 -1.83
N THR A 116 -7.34 10.00 -1.62
CA THR A 116 -7.11 10.60 -0.30
C THR A 116 -8.13 10.13 0.74
N LEU A 117 -9.37 9.89 0.33
CA LEU A 117 -10.41 9.35 1.21
C LEU A 117 -10.06 7.94 1.66
N ILE A 118 -9.72 7.06 0.71
CA ILE A 118 -9.30 5.69 1.01
C ILE A 118 -7.99 5.66 1.82
N GLY A 119 -7.02 6.54 1.49
CA GLY A 119 -5.77 6.66 2.22
C GLY A 119 -5.95 7.02 3.69
N ARG A 120 -6.94 7.84 4.03
CA ARG A 120 -7.30 8.17 5.42
C ARG A 120 -7.97 7.02 6.18
N MET A 121 -8.48 6.02 5.47
CA MET A 121 -9.12 4.82 5.99
C MET A 121 -8.44 3.57 5.45
N ALA A 122 -7.12 3.62 5.25
CA ALA A 122 -6.36 2.58 4.54
C ALA A 122 -6.49 1.21 5.22
N PHE A 123 -6.42 1.14 6.55
CA PHE A 123 -6.53 -0.10 7.30
C PHE A 123 -7.95 -0.66 7.24
N THR A 124 -8.96 0.18 7.46
CA THR A 124 -10.37 -0.20 7.29
C THR A 124 -10.63 -0.72 5.88
N SER A 125 -10.18 0.00 4.85
CA SER A 125 -10.36 -0.37 3.45
C SER A 125 -9.68 -1.70 3.11
N TYR A 126 -8.48 -1.93 3.63
CA TYR A 126 -7.74 -3.18 3.46
C TYR A 126 -8.49 -4.38 4.07
N LEU A 127 -9.00 -4.24 5.30
CA LEU A 127 -9.78 -5.30 5.94
C LEU A 127 -11.11 -5.55 5.20
N MET A 128 -11.79 -4.49 4.77
CA MET A 128 -13.01 -4.61 3.96
C MET A 128 -12.74 -5.38 2.65
N GLN A 129 -11.66 -5.06 1.93
CA GLN A 129 -11.28 -5.80 0.72
C GLN A 129 -11.03 -7.28 1.00
N SER A 130 -10.37 -7.59 2.12
CA SER A 130 -10.11 -8.96 2.51
C SER A 130 -11.41 -9.73 2.81
N VAL A 131 -12.34 -9.11 3.55
CA VAL A 131 -13.65 -9.71 3.85
C VAL A 131 -14.48 -9.90 2.56
N ILE A 132 -14.56 -8.88 1.71
CA ILE A 132 -15.26 -8.95 0.43
C ILE A 132 -14.64 -10.03 -0.46
N GLY A 133 -13.31 -10.07 -0.55
CA GLY A 133 -12.60 -11.10 -1.33
C GLY A 133 -12.90 -12.51 -0.85
N ILE A 134 -12.90 -12.75 0.47
CA ILE A 134 -13.29 -14.04 1.04
C ILE A 134 -14.74 -14.37 0.70
N THR A 135 -15.66 -13.42 0.85
CA THR A 135 -17.09 -13.64 0.56
C THR A 135 -17.35 -13.92 -0.92
N VAL A 136 -16.64 -13.24 -1.82
CA VAL A 136 -16.85 -13.42 -3.27
C VAL A 136 -16.21 -14.71 -3.78
N PHE A 137 -14.98 -15.01 -3.38
CA PHE A 137 -14.22 -16.09 -4.00
C PHE A 137 -14.31 -17.42 -3.27
N TYR A 138 -14.48 -17.44 -1.94
CA TYR A 138 -14.51 -18.70 -1.19
C TYR A 138 -15.90 -19.30 -1.13
N GLY A 139 -15.97 -20.64 -0.96
CA GLY A 139 -17.21 -21.41 -0.89
C GLY A 139 -18.10 -21.14 0.33
N ILE A 140 -17.60 -20.32 1.30
CA ILE A 140 -18.39 -19.81 2.42
C ILE A 140 -19.36 -18.70 1.95
N GLY A 141 -19.06 -18.06 0.80
CA GLY A 141 -19.87 -17.02 0.18
C GLY A 141 -20.36 -17.43 -1.21
N LEU A 142 -19.99 -16.64 -2.23
CA LEU A 142 -20.47 -16.84 -3.60
C LEU A 142 -19.71 -17.91 -4.40
N GLY A 143 -18.52 -18.33 -3.95
CA GLY A 143 -17.75 -19.42 -4.53
C GLY A 143 -17.21 -19.20 -5.95
N TYR A 144 -17.00 -17.96 -6.36
CA TYR A 144 -16.53 -17.63 -7.73
C TYR A 144 -15.03 -17.92 -7.98
N TRP A 145 -14.38 -18.71 -7.13
CA TRP A 145 -12.98 -19.07 -7.32
C TRP A 145 -12.77 -19.85 -8.63
N GLY A 146 -11.93 -19.29 -9.52
CA GLY A 146 -11.57 -19.91 -10.79
C GLY A 146 -12.64 -19.86 -11.90
N THR A 147 -13.81 -19.25 -11.65
CA THR A 147 -14.92 -19.16 -12.63
C THR A 147 -14.96 -17.82 -13.38
N MET A 148 -14.30 -16.79 -12.83
CA MET A 148 -14.30 -15.45 -13.42
C MET A 148 -13.15 -15.25 -14.40
N GLY A 149 -13.46 -14.67 -15.57
CA GLY A 149 -12.46 -14.20 -16.52
C GLY A 149 -11.79 -12.91 -16.06
N LEU A 150 -10.63 -12.57 -16.67
CA LEU A 150 -9.84 -11.39 -16.31
C LEU A 150 -10.64 -10.07 -16.35
N ALA A 151 -11.48 -9.90 -17.38
CA ALA A 151 -12.32 -8.71 -17.51
C ALA A 151 -13.34 -8.58 -16.37
N GLN A 152 -13.94 -9.69 -15.94
CA GLN A 152 -14.87 -9.71 -14.81
C GLN A 152 -14.17 -9.38 -13.49
N LEU A 153 -12.94 -9.87 -13.28
CA LEU A 153 -12.13 -9.52 -12.12
C LEU A 153 -11.79 -8.03 -12.07
N TRP A 154 -11.44 -7.42 -13.22
CA TRP A 154 -11.23 -5.98 -13.30
C TRP A 154 -12.49 -5.19 -13.00
N LEU A 155 -13.63 -5.59 -13.56
CA LEU A 155 -14.91 -4.94 -13.28
C LEU A 155 -15.26 -5.03 -11.79
N LEU A 156 -15.11 -6.22 -11.20
CA LEU A 156 -15.34 -6.44 -9.78
C LEU A 156 -14.43 -5.55 -8.92
N ALA A 157 -13.14 -5.45 -9.27
CA ALA A 157 -12.20 -4.58 -8.55
C ALA A 157 -12.63 -3.10 -8.60
N VAL A 158 -13.06 -2.61 -9.77
CA VAL A 158 -13.56 -1.25 -9.93
C VAL A 158 -14.83 -1.01 -9.10
N VAL A 159 -15.77 -1.97 -9.10
CA VAL A 159 -17.00 -1.88 -8.30
C VAL A 159 -16.68 -1.84 -6.81
N ILE A 160 -15.83 -2.75 -6.31
CA ILE A 160 -15.41 -2.78 -4.90
C ILE A 160 -14.73 -1.46 -4.51
N TYR A 161 -13.80 -0.99 -5.34
CA TYR A 161 -13.08 0.25 -5.07
C TYR A 161 -14.04 1.46 -5.03
N SER A 162 -14.95 1.55 -5.99
CA SER A 162 -15.95 2.62 -6.03
C SER A 162 -16.86 2.61 -4.80
N ALA A 163 -17.34 1.43 -4.39
CA ALA A 163 -18.14 1.27 -3.18
C ALA A 163 -17.37 1.72 -1.92
N GLN A 164 -16.08 1.40 -1.83
CA GLN A 164 -15.22 1.85 -0.75
C GLN A 164 -15.01 3.36 -0.72
N VAL A 165 -14.87 4.01 -1.88
CA VAL A 165 -14.79 5.48 -1.98
C VAL A 165 -16.06 6.13 -1.45
N PHE A 166 -17.24 5.64 -1.87
CA PHE A 166 -18.53 6.15 -1.37
C PHE A 166 -18.69 5.92 0.13
N PHE A 167 -18.33 4.74 0.62
CA PHE A 167 -18.33 4.45 2.07
C PHE A 167 -17.39 5.39 2.83
N ALA A 168 -16.16 5.59 2.34
CA ALA A 168 -15.19 6.47 2.96
C ALA A 168 -15.64 7.92 2.96
N ALA A 169 -16.24 8.41 1.88
CA ALA A 169 -16.78 9.74 1.80
C ALA A 169 -17.90 9.96 2.85
N GLY A 170 -18.87 9.05 2.91
CA GLY A 170 -19.96 9.10 3.89
C GLY A 170 -19.46 8.98 5.34
N TRP A 171 -18.56 8.06 5.61
CA TRP A 171 -18.01 7.86 6.95
C TRP A 171 -17.20 9.07 7.44
N LEU A 172 -16.27 9.56 6.62
CA LEU A 172 -15.41 10.70 6.95
C LEU A 172 -16.16 12.04 7.01
N HIS A 173 -17.41 12.08 6.56
CA HIS A 173 -18.27 13.24 6.79
C HIS A 173 -18.60 13.41 8.29
N PHE A 174 -18.89 12.32 8.98
CA PHE A 174 -19.27 12.30 10.40
C PHE A 174 -18.12 12.04 11.37
N PHE A 175 -17.09 11.31 10.93
CA PHE A 175 -16.00 10.82 11.77
C PHE A 175 -14.64 11.35 11.29
N LYS A 176 -13.69 11.44 12.21
CA LYS A 176 -12.32 11.92 11.95
C LYS A 176 -11.45 10.86 11.27
N GLN A 177 -11.64 9.59 11.65
CA GLN A 177 -10.83 8.44 11.25
C GLN A 177 -11.74 7.27 10.91
N GLY A 178 -11.24 6.30 10.14
CA GLY A 178 -11.95 5.05 9.89
C GLY A 178 -12.20 4.26 11.19
N PRO A 179 -13.16 3.32 11.18
CA PRO A 179 -13.51 2.57 12.38
C PRO A 179 -12.33 1.74 12.91
N VAL A 180 -11.56 1.10 12.04
CA VAL A 180 -10.42 0.26 12.45
C VAL A 180 -9.22 1.11 12.87
N GLU A 181 -8.96 2.22 12.17
CA GLU A 181 -7.95 3.21 12.56
C GLU A 181 -8.22 3.78 13.94
N TRP A 182 -9.48 4.11 14.22
CA TRP A 182 -9.91 4.62 15.52
C TRP A 182 -9.71 3.56 16.62
N LEU A 183 -10.16 2.32 16.37
CA LEU A 183 -9.96 1.21 17.30
C LEU A 183 -8.48 1.01 17.61
N TRP A 184 -7.64 1.00 16.57
CA TRP A 184 -6.19 0.87 16.71
C TRP A 184 -5.58 2.00 17.55
N ALA A 185 -5.99 3.25 17.29
CA ALA A 185 -5.52 4.40 18.07
C ALA A 185 -5.94 4.32 19.55
N CYS A 186 -7.17 3.86 19.85
CA CYS A 186 -7.63 3.64 21.21
C CYS A 186 -6.82 2.56 21.93
N LEU A 187 -6.53 1.44 21.26
CA LEU A 187 -5.73 0.35 21.81
C LEU A 187 -4.28 0.77 22.07
N THR A 188 -3.69 1.54 21.15
CA THR A 188 -2.29 1.99 21.28
C THR A 188 -2.12 2.99 22.43
N GLU A 189 -3.10 3.85 22.66
CA GLU A 189 -3.02 4.88 23.70
C GLU A 189 -3.68 4.47 25.03
N GLY A 190 -4.32 3.30 25.08
CA GLY A 190 -4.98 2.79 26.28
C GLY A 190 -6.19 3.61 26.74
N ARG A 191 -6.75 4.47 25.87
CA ARG A 191 -7.91 5.33 26.18
C ARG A 191 -8.87 5.46 25.02
N LEU A 192 -10.17 5.57 25.31
CA LEU A 192 -11.20 5.82 24.31
C LEU A 192 -11.14 7.29 23.85
N LYS A 193 -10.88 7.49 22.56
CA LYS A 193 -10.88 8.80 21.90
C LYS A 193 -12.22 9.09 21.25
N SER A 194 -12.67 10.35 21.30
CA SER A 194 -13.82 10.78 20.51
C SER A 194 -13.47 10.78 19.01
N ASN A 195 -14.19 9.99 18.21
CA ASN A 195 -14.04 9.92 16.76
C ASN A 195 -14.98 10.88 16.02
N ARG A 196 -15.98 11.48 16.69
CA ARG A 196 -16.92 12.39 16.04
C ARG A 196 -16.23 13.71 15.63
N ARG A 197 -16.55 14.19 14.44
CA ARG A 197 -16.26 15.57 14.09
C ARG A 197 -17.20 16.47 14.87
N VAL A 198 -16.65 17.36 15.68
CA VAL A 198 -17.41 18.46 16.24
C VAL A 198 -17.66 19.41 15.06
N ALA A 199 -18.92 19.68 14.74
CA ALA A 199 -19.26 20.77 13.82
C ALA A 199 -18.57 22.03 14.35
N ALA A 200 -17.79 22.71 13.51
CA ALA A 200 -17.25 24.02 13.87
C ALA A 200 -18.45 24.88 14.24
N ALA A 201 -18.54 25.28 15.51
CA ALA A 201 -19.49 26.30 15.91
C ALA A 201 -19.19 27.51 15.03
N THR A 202 -20.11 27.88 14.17
CA THR A 202 -20.07 29.13 13.43
C THR A 202 -20.07 30.23 14.48
N THR A 203 -18.89 30.77 14.79
CA THR A 203 -18.80 32.05 15.49
C THR A 203 -19.29 33.08 14.50
N ALA A 204 -20.59 33.29 14.52
CA ALA A 204 -21.19 34.51 14.03
C ALA A 204 -21.00 35.55 15.15
N ASP A 205 -20.10 36.46 14.95
CA ASP A 205 -20.04 37.79 15.53
C ASP A 205 -19.67 38.78 14.42
#